data_78d3e47abeee561d926cd689e45b7b62
#
_entry.id   78d3e47abeee561d926cd689e45b7b62
#
_cell.length_a   1.000
_cell.length_b   1.000
_cell.length_c   1.000
_cell.angle_alpha   90.00
_cell.angle_beta   90.00
_cell.angle_gamma   90.00
#
_symmetry.space_group_name_H-M   'P 1'
#
loop_
_entity.id
_entity.type
_entity.pdbx_description
1 polymer ?
#
loop_
_entity_poly.entity_id
_entity_poly.type
_entity_poly.pdbx_seq_one_letter_code
_entity_poly.pdbx_strand_id
1 'polypeptide(L)'
;MDLYARKIISWTLGKTLEVKWVLETVEKAKEQRCVTKPLIIHSDRGIQYTCKGYEEATRGISRSYSAKACPWDNACIESFHALIKREWLSRFRIKDYSHAGRLLFEYIEAFYNTVRLHSHCGYRSPAEYEEQYPERMEAKVKSEEIERR
;
A
#
# COMPACT_ATOMS: atom_id res chain seq x y z
N MET A 1 -1.17 -0.08 0.64
CA MET A 1 -0.15 0.04 -0.44
C MET A 1 -0.80 0.53 -1.70
N ASP A 2 -0.19 1.49 -2.39
CA ASP A 2 -0.55 1.86 -3.75
C ASP A 2 0.01 0.83 -4.75
N LEU A 3 -0.82 0.33 -5.68
CA LEU A 3 -0.40 -0.71 -6.61
C LEU A 3 0.38 -0.17 -7.82
N TYR A 4 0.26 1.10 -8.14
CA TYR A 4 1.03 1.74 -9.21
C TYR A 4 2.49 1.93 -8.82
N ALA A 5 2.74 2.63 -7.72
CA ALA A 5 4.08 2.95 -7.25
C ALA A 5 4.64 1.97 -6.22
N ARG A 6 3.86 1.00 -5.76
CA ARG A 6 4.22 0.11 -4.64
C ARG A 6 4.49 0.84 -3.31
N LYS A 7 4.10 2.11 -3.22
CA LYS A 7 4.27 2.95 -2.03
C LYS A 7 3.35 2.52 -0.91
N ILE A 8 3.87 2.44 0.30
CA ILE A 8 3.05 2.28 1.50
C ILE A 8 2.46 3.64 1.84
N ILE A 9 1.14 3.78 1.68
CA ILE A 9 0.44 5.04 1.91
C ILE A 9 0.22 5.27 3.39
N SER A 10 -0.23 4.23 4.10
CA SER A 10 -0.45 4.27 5.54
C SER A 10 -0.23 2.91 6.15
N TRP A 11 0.04 2.91 7.43
CA TRP A 11 0.19 1.69 8.21
C TRP A 11 -0.17 1.94 9.68
N THR A 12 -0.51 0.89 10.37
CA THR A 12 -0.79 0.91 11.81
C THR A 12 -0.22 -0.35 12.44
N LEU A 13 0.52 -0.19 13.53
CA LEU A 13 0.97 -1.31 14.34
C LEU A 13 -0.08 -1.60 15.42
N GLY A 14 -0.73 -2.74 15.33
CA GLY A 14 -1.69 -3.21 16.34
C GLY A 14 -1.06 -4.23 17.29
N LYS A 15 -1.52 -4.26 18.54
CA LYS A 15 -1.15 -5.32 19.50
C LYS A 15 -2.00 -6.58 19.30
N THR A 16 -3.10 -6.46 18.61
CA THR A 16 -4.12 -7.48 18.39
C THR A 16 -4.61 -7.43 16.96
N LEU A 17 -5.37 -8.43 16.52
CA LEU A 17 -5.98 -8.46 15.17
C LEU A 17 -7.39 -7.81 15.16
N GLU A 18 -7.57 -6.72 15.89
CA GLU A 18 -8.84 -6.03 15.97
C GLU A 18 -9.12 -5.16 14.73
N VAL A 19 -10.38 -5.09 14.35
CA VAL A 19 -10.89 -4.29 13.22
C VAL A 19 -10.47 -2.81 13.31
N LYS A 20 -10.41 -2.26 14.54
CA LYS A 20 -10.03 -0.85 14.76
C LYS A 20 -8.72 -0.42 14.09
N TRP A 21 -7.73 -1.32 14.03
CA TRP A 21 -6.44 -1.01 13.41
C TRP A 21 -6.53 -0.91 11.88
N VAL A 22 -7.41 -1.71 11.28
CA VAL A 22 -7.71 -1.62 9.85
C VAL A 22 -8.43 -0.31 9.55
N LEU A 23 -9.45 0.04 10.35
CA LEU A 23 -10.19 1.30 10.18
C LEU A 23 -9.26 2.51 10.32
N GLU A 24 -8.42 2.54 11.35
CA GLU A 24 -7.41 3.59 11.54
C GLU A 24 -6.46 3.71 10.34
N THR A 25 -6.03 2.57 9.78
CA THR A 25 -5.16 2.57 8.60
C THR A 25 -5.88 3.14 7.37
N VAL A 26 -7.16 2.82 7.18
CA VAL A 26 -7.97 3.37 6.08
C VAL A 26 -8.13 4.88 6.23
N GLU A 27 -8.47 5.38 7.43
CA GLU A 27 -8.63 6.82 7.65
C GLU A 27 -7.31 7.58 7.42
N LYS A 28 -6.19 7.09 7.95
CA LYS A 28 -4.86 7.65 7.65
C LYS A 28 -4.55 7.69 6.16
N ALA A 29 -4.92 6.64 5.42
CA ALA A 29 -4.73 6.62 3.96
C ALA A 29 -5.56 7.69 3.26
N LYS A 30 -6.81 7.90 3.68
CA LYS A 30 -7.69 8.93 3.13
C LYS A 30 -7.19 10.34 3.42
N GLU A 31 -6.66 10.58 4.63
CA GLU A 31 -6.06 11.86 5.02
C GLU A 31 -4.81 12.19 4.19
N GLN A 32 -4.00 11.18 3.86
CA GLN A 32 -2.79 11.37 3.06
C GLN A 32 -3.06 11.50 1.55
N ARG A 33 -4.24 11.08 1.11
CA ARG A 33 -4.62 11.09 -0.31
C ARG A 33 -5.84 11.96 -0.55
N CYS A 34 -5.69 13.03 -1.30
CA CYS A 34 -6.84 13.77 -1.85
C CYS A 34 -7.51 12.92 -2.94
N VAL A 35 -8.50 12.12 -2.56
CA VAL A 35 -9.19 11.24 -3.50
C VAL A 35 -10.17 12.04 -4.33
N THR A 36 -9.76 12.46 -5.52
CA THR A 36 -10.58 13.23 -6.48
C THR A 36 -11.10 12.38 -7.63
N LYS A 37 -10.63 11.14 -7.77
CA LYS A 37 -10.99 10.21 -8.84
C LYS A 37 -11.54 8.91 -8.25
N PRO A 38 -12.31 8.12 -9.03
CA PRO A 38 -12.73 6.79 -8.59
C PRO A 38 -11.54 5.96 -8.12
N LEU A 39 -11.63 5.45 -6.91
CA LEU A 39 -10.60 4.64 -6.27
C LEU A 39 -11.14 3.24 -6.03
N ILE A 40 -10.27 2.23 -6.20
CA ILE A 40 -10.54 0.85 -5.83
C ILE A 40 -9.64 0.49 -4.66
N ILE A 41 -10.23 -0.02 -3.58
CA ILE A 41 -9.50 -0.64 -2.48
C ILE A 41 -9.61 -2.16 -2.60
N HIS A 42 -8.47 -2.85 -2.61
CA HIS A 42 -8.41 -4.30 -2.68
C HIS A 42 -7.93 -4.89 -1.36
N SER A 43 -8.54 -5.98 -0.92
CA SER A 43 -8.13 -6.74 0.27
C SER A 43 -8.42 -8.24 0.08
N ASP A 44 -7.90 -9.06 0.99
CA ASP A 44 -8.41 -10.41 1.15
C ASP A 44 -9.82 -10.41 1.78
N ARG A 45 -10.37 -11.60 2.02
CA ARG A 45 -11.69 -11.76 2.65
C ARG A 45 -11.60 -11.97 4.17
N GLY A 46 -10.57 -11.42 4.81
CA GLY A 46 -10.48 -11.43 6.27
C GLY A 46 -11.70 -10.76 6.90
N ILE A 47 -12.10 -11.23 8.08
CA ILE A 47 -13.27 -10.72 8.81
C ILE A 47 -13.19 -9.19 9.03
N GLN A 48 -11.98 -8.66 9.15
CA GLN A 48 -11.72 -7.23 9.34
C GLN A 48 -12.14 -6.40 8.12
N TYR A 49 -12.10 -6.98 6.92
CA TYR A 49 -12.39 -6.31 5.64
C TYR A 49 -13.82 -6.55 5.13
N THR A 50 -14.57 -7.43 5.80
CA THR A 50 -15.96 -7.76 5.44
C THR A 50 -16.97 -7.30 6.48
N CYS A 51 -16.54 -6.60 7.52
CA CYS A 51 -17.41 -6.09 8.58
C CYS A 51 -18.04 -4.73 8.19
N LYS A 52 -19.16 -4.41 8.86
CA LYS A 52 -19.89 -3.16 8.66
C LYS A 52 -19.04 -1.90 8.83
N GLY A 53 -18.15 -1.88 9.84
CA GLY A 53 -17.26 -0.75 10.07
C GLY A 53 -16.32 -0.49 8.89
N TYR A 54 -15.81 -1.54 8.24
CA TYR A 54 -14.98 -1.39 7.05
C TYR A 54 -15.80 -0.88 5.85
N GLU A 55 -17.03 -1.33 5.69
CA GLU A 55 -17.94 -0.82 4.65
C GLU A 55 -18.22 0.67 4.82
N GLU A 56 -18.43 1.12 6.05
CA GLU A 56 -18.64 2.53 6.38
C GLU A 56 -17.39 3.37 6.14
N ALA A 57 -16.23 2.90 6.62
CA ALA A 57 -14.95 3.58 6.44
C ALA A 57 -14.54 3.70 4.95
N THR A 58 -14.96 2.76 4.10
CA THR A 58 -14.68 2.77 2.65
C THR A 58 -15.84 3.28 1.80
N ARG A 59 -16.79 4.00 2.39
CA ARG A 59 -17.91 4.58 1.65
C ARG A 59 -17.41 5.52 0.55
N GLY A 60 -17.93 5.36 -0.68
CA GLY A 60 -17.48 6.12 -1.85
C GLY A 60 -16.23 5.56 -2.53
N ILE A 61 -15.64 4.49 -2.00
CA ILE A 61 -14.52 3.75 -2.60
C ILE A 61 -15.04 2.39 -3.09
N SER A 62 -14.70 2.00 -4.30
CA SER A 62 -15.06 0.67 -4.83
C SER A 62 -14.24 -0.41 -4.13
N ARG A 63 -14.92 -1.39 -3.53
CA ARG A 63 -14.26 -2.51 -2.85
C ARG A 63 -14.05 -3.67 -3.81
N SER A 64 -12.86 -4.21 -3.81
CA SER A 64 -12.46 -5.44 -4.52
C SER A 64 -11.89 -6.44 -3.52
N TYR A 65 -12.17 -7.72 -3.74
CA TYR A 65 -11.74 -8.77 -2.83
C TYR A 65 -11.06 -9.90 -3.61
N SER A 66 -10.00 -10.45 -3.04
CA SER A 66 -9.36 -11.64 -3.57
C SER A 66 -10.36 -12.77 -3.80
N ALA A 67 -10.23 -13.51 -4.89
CA ALA A 67 -11.00 -14.72 -5.12
C ALA A 67 -10.66 -15.77 -4.04
N LYS A 68 -11.62 -16.63 -3.72
CA LYS A 68 -11.40 -17.71 -2.75
C LYS A 68 -10.26 -18.63 -3.25
N ALA A 69 -9.31 -18.90 -2.38
CA ALA A 69 -8.13 -19.71 -2.67
C ALA A 69 -7.21 -19.16 -3.80
N CYS A 70 -7.24 -17.86 -4.04
CA CYS A 70 -6.34 -17.19 -5.00
C CYS A 70 -5.36 -16.24 -4.26
N PRO A 71 -4.24 -16.73 -3.72
CA PRO A 71 -3.28 -15.89 -3.00
C PRO A 71 -2.61 -14.84 -3.91
N TRP A 72 -2.56 -15.09 -5.21
CA TRP A 72 -1.96 -14.17 -6.19
C TRP A 72 -2.63 -12.81 -6.26
N ASP A 73 -3.92 -12.74 -5.94
CA ASP A 73 -4.69 -11.50 -5.94
C ASP A 73 -4.17 -10.51 -4.89
N ASN A 74 -3.51 -10.98 -3.81
CA ASN A 74 -2.97 -10.16 -2.74
C ASN A 74 -1.42 -10.15 -2.68
N ALA A 75 -0.77 -10.69 -3.72
CA ALA A 75 0.68 -10.93 -3.74
C ALA A 75 1.53 -9.67 -3.50
N CYS A 76 1.04 -8.48 -3.87
CA CYS A 76 1.80 -7.24 -3.70
C CYS A 76 2.04 -6.89 -2.24
N ILE A 77 1.00 -6.95 -1.40
CA ILE A 77 1.14 -6.66 0.03
C ILE A 77 1.82 -7.80 0.77
N GLU A 78 1.57 -9.04 0.37
CA GLU A 78 2.25 -10.21 0.93
C GLU A 78 3.76 -10.16 0.66
N SER A 79 4.16 -9.78 -0.55
CA SER A 79 5.55 -9.54 -0.91
C SER A 79 6.19 -8.46 -0.04
N PHE A 80 5.49 -7.33 0.21
CA PHE A 80 5.96 -6.30 1.11
C PHE A 80 6.17 -6.84 2.54
N HIS A 81 5.22 -7.61 3.07
CA HIS A 81 5.36 -8.20 4.40
C HIS A 81 6.55 -9.19 4.48
N ALA A 82 6.81 -9.93 3.42
CA ALA A 82 7.98 -10.80 3.36
C ALA A 82 9.29 -10.00 3.30
N LEU A 83 9.31 -8.90 2.53
CA LEU A 83 10.47 -8.02 2.40
C LEU A 83 10.84 -7.37 3.73
N ILE A 84 9.92 -6.71 4.42
CA ILE A 84 10.20 -6.05 5.69
C ILE A 84 10.70 -7.02 6.76
N LYS A 85 10.14 -8.23 6.81
CA LYS A 85 10.61 -9.27 7.72
C LYS A 85 12.04 -9.69 7.40
N ARG A 86 12.34 -9.97 6.13
CA ARG A 86 13.64 -10.47 5.67
C ARG A 86 14.73 -9.40 5.69
N GLU A 87 14.41 -8.21 5.18
CA GLU A 87 15.41 -7.16 4.97
C GLU A 87 15.70 -6.37 6.23
N TRP A 88 14.75 -6.30 7.16
CA TRP A 88 14.85 -5.41 8.31
C TRP A 88 14.60 -6.09 9.65
N LEU A 89 13.38 -6.51 9.93
CA LEU A 89 12.98 -6.97 11.26
C LEU A 89 13.79 -8.15 11.78
N SER A 90 14.21 -9.08 10.90
CA SER A 90 15.03 -10.24 11.27
C SER A 90 16.42 -9.88 11.79
N ARG A 91 16.89 -8.65 11.58
CA ARG A 91 18.20 -8.16 12.04
C ARG A 91 18.16 -7.64 13.48
N PHE A 92 16.98 -7.50 14.06
CA PHE A 92 16.80 -6.87 15.37
C PHE A 92 16.11 -7.82 16.36
N ARG A 93 16.57 -7.79 17.61
CA ARG A 93 15.82 -8.34 18.73
C ARG A 93 14.84 -7.26 19.19
N ILE A 94 13.57 -7.39 18.82
CA ILE A 94 12.52 -6.44 19.21
C ILE A 94 12.32 -6.51 20.73
N LYS A 95 12.46 -5.38 21.42
CA LYS A 95 12.41 -5.29 22.87
C LYS A 95 11.01 -5.06 23.39
N ASP A 96 10.27 -4.18 22.74
CA ASP A 96 8.94 -3.75 23.14
C ASP A 96 8.16 -3.18 21.94
N TYR A 97 6.92 -2.76 22.19
CA TYR A 97 6.02 -2.19 21.18
C TYR A 97 6.54 -0.89 20.58
N SER A 98 7.13 -0.02 21.39
CA SER A 98 7.70 1.26 20.93
C SER A 98 8.90 1.02 20.01
N HIS A 99 9.76 0.07 20.37
CA HIS A 99 10.88 -0.33 19.53
C HIS A 99 10.40 -0.91 18.19
N ALA A 100 9.36 -1.77 18.20
CA ALA A 100 8.77 -2.29 16.98
C ALA A 100 8.22 -1.15 16.09
N GLY A 101 7.51 -0.19 16.67
CA GLY A 101 6.99 0.96 15.95
C GLY A 101 8.07 1.81 15.28
N ARG A 102 9.19 2.06 15.99
CA ARG A 102 10.35 2.76 15.43
C ARG A 102 10.96 2.01 14.24
N LEU A 103 11.20 0.72 14.39
CA LEU A 103 11.76 -0.10 13.31
C LEU A 103 10.87 -0.12 12.07
N LEU A 104 9.54 -0.17 12.25
CA LEU A 104 8.59 -0.09 11.14
C LEU A 104 8.63 1.28 10.47
N PHE A 105 8.66 2.36 11.24
CA PHE A 105 8.75 3.72 10.73
C PHE A 105 10.04 3.92 9.92
N GLU A 106 11.19 3.54 10.48
CA GLU A 106 12.49 3.64 9.80
C GLU A 106 12.52 2.85 8.49
N TYR A 107 11.96 1.63 8.49
CA TYR A 107 11.92 0.85 7.26
C TYR A 107 10.94 1.42 6.25
N ILE A 108 9.73 1.74 6.63
CA ILE A 108 8.67 2.15 5.69
C ILE A 108 8.91 3.56 5.16
N GLU A 109 9.08 4.52 6.06
CA GLU A 109 9.12 5.93 5.68
C GLU A 109 10.51 6.37 5.21
N ALA A 110 11.57 5.98 5.93
CA ALA A 110 12.90 6.45 5.61
C ALA A 110 13.66 5.58 4.58
N PHE A 111 13.26 4.33 4.38
CA PHE A 111 13.97 3.44 3.45
C PHE A 111 13.09 2.91 2.32
N TYR A 112 11.99 2.19 2.62
CA TYR A 112 11.20 1.50 1.61
C TYR A 112 10.56 2.45 0.60
N ASN A 113 9.89 3.50 1.10
CA ASN A 113 9.21 4.46 0.24
C ASN A 113 10.16 5.39 -0.53
N THR A 114 11.34 5.71 0.04
CA THR A 114 12.19 6.82 -0.46
C THR A 114 13.53 6.38 -1.06
N VAL A 115 14.06 5.24 -0.65
CA VAL A 115 15.43 4.81 -1.03
C VAL A 115 15.43 3.45 -1.72
N ARG A 116 14.58 2.52 -1.26
CA ARG A 116 14.60 1.15 -1.76
C ARG A 116 14.18 1.09 -3.24
N LEU A 117 15.07 0.55 -4.07
CA LEU A 117 14.81 0.37 -5.49
C LEU A 117 13.87 -0.83 -5.76
N HIS A 118 12.92 -0.64 -6.67
CA HIS A 118 11.96 -1.65 -7.09
C HIS A 118 12.04 -1.92 -8.59
N SER A 119 12.16 -3.18 -8.98
CA SER A 119 12.15 -3.56 -10.41
C SER A 119 10.86 -3.15 -11.10
N HIS A 120 9.71 -3.29 -10.43
CA HIS A 120 8.42 -2.80 -10.93
C HIS A 120 8.42 -1.29 -11.22
N CYS A 121 9.16 -0.51 -10.44
CA CYS A 121 9.27 0.93 -10.61
C CYS A 121 10.44 1.34 -11.54
N GLY A 122 10.95 0.43 -12.35
CA GLY A 122 12.11 0.69 -13.21
C GLY A 122 13.36 1.03 -12.41
N TYR A 123 13.58 0.30 -11.30
CA TYR A 123 14.70 0.50 -10.37
C TYR A 123 14.75 1.91 -9.76
N ARG A 124 13.58 2.48 -9.47
CA ARG A 124 13.41 3.70 -8.67
C ARG A 124 12.76 3.37 -7.34
N SER A 125 12.82 4.30 -6.41
CA SER A 125 12.02 4.21 -5.19
C SER A 125 10.54 4.43 -5.48
N PRO A 126 9.62 3.94 -4.63
CA PRO A 126 8.20 4.20 -4.76
C PRO A 126 7.84 5.69 -4.86
N ALA A 127 8.50 6.55 -4.07
CA ALA A 127 8.26 7.99 -4.10
C ALA A 127 8.67 8.61 -5.43
N GLU A 128 9.90 8.36 -5.90
CA GLU A 128 10.39 8.85 -7.20
C GLU A 128 9.52 8.37 -8.37
N TYR A 129 9.03 7.13 -8.31
CA TYR A 129 8.17 6.60 -9.36
C TYR A 129 6.79 7.26 -9.36
N GLU A 130 6.25 7.57 -8.19
CA GLU A 130 4.99 8.26 -8.03
C GLU A 130 5.05 9.70 -8.53
N GLU A 131 6.13 10.44 -8.24
CA GLU A 131 6.36 11.81 -8.70
C GLU A 131 6.33 11.93 -10.23
N GLN A 132 6.75 10.91 -10.95
CA GLN A 132 6.74 10.87 -12.42
C GLN A 132 5.37 10.51 -13.02
N TYR A 133 4.34 10.28 -12.21
CA TYR A 133 3.03 9.86 -12.70
C TYR A 133 2.41 10.85 -13.71
N PRO A 134 2.42 12.19 -13.51
CA PRO A 134 1.85 13.14 -14.45
C PRO A 134 2.50 13.06 -15.83
N GLU A 135 3.83 13.06 -15.90
CA GLU A 135 4.60 13.01 -17.15
C GLU A 135 4.32 11.72 -17.95
N ARG A 136 4.22 10.60 -17.25
CA ARG A 136 3.93 9.29 -17.85
C ARG A 136 2.51 9.21 -18.41
N MET A 137 1.54 9.82 -17.73
CA MET A 137 0.17 9.87 -18.22
C MET A 137 0.05 10.75 -19.47
N GLU A 138 0.72 11.90 -19.50
CA GLU A 138 0.77 12.76 -20.69
C GLU A 138 1.43 12.06 -21.87
N ALA A 139 2.55 11.37 -21.65
CA ALA A 139 3.24 10.61 -22.70
C ALA A 139 2.35 9.49 -23.27
N LYS A 140 1.61 8.79 -22.40
CA LYS A 140 0.68 7.72 -22.82
C LYS A 140 -0.47 8.27 -23.66
N VAL A 141 -1.09 9.37 -23.26
CA VAL A 141 -2.17 9.99 -24.01
C VAL A 141 -1.69 10.41 -25.40
N LYS A 142 -0.50 11.04 -25.50
CA LYS A 142 0.10 11.44 -26.79
C LYS A 142 0.37 10.24 -27.69
N SER A 143 0.86 9.12 -27.18
CA SER A 143 1.09 7.92 -28.00
C SER A 143 -0.21 7.30 -28.52
N GLU A 144 -1.26 7.24 -27.70
CA GLU A 144 -2.58 6.73 -28.09
C GLU A 144 -3.27 7.63 -29.15
N GLU A 145 -3.02 8.93 -29.13
CA GLU A 145 -3.51 9.88 -30.15
C GLU A 145 -2.80 9.70 -31.50
N ILE A 146 -1.52 9.34 -31.48
CA ILE A 146 -0.73 9.06 -32.70
C ILE A 146 -1.18 7.76 -33.37
N GLU A 147 -1.43 6.72 -32.55
CA GLU A 147 -1.88 5.40 -33.08
C GLU A 147 -3.31 5.45 -33.67
N ARG A 148 -4.12 6.43 -33.33
CA ARG A 148 -5.50 6.60 -33.84
C ARG A 148 -5.57 7.42 -35.13
N ARG A 149 -4.46 7.97 -35.63
CA ARG A 149 -4.37 8.73 -36.88
C ARG A 149 -3.83 7.90 -38.02
#